data_b66de30d5a591a6796d2906b4f2f7725
#
_entry.id   b66de30d5a591a6796d2906b4f2f7725
#
_cell.length_a   1.000
_cell.length_b   1.000
_cell.length_c   1.000
_cell.angle_alpha   90.00
_cell.angle_beta   90.00
_cell.angle_gamma   90.00
#
_symmetry.space_group_name_H-M   'P 1'
#
loop_
_entity.id
_entity.type
_entity.pdbx_description
1 polymer ?
#
loop_
_entity_poly.entity_id
_entity_poly.type
_entity_poly.pdbx_seq_one_letter_code
_entity_poly.pdbx_strand_id
1 'polypeptide(L)'
;MFDKETYVQRRALLKKNVGSGVLLFLGNDEQGLNYEDNAFRYRQDSTFLYYFGLSFAGLSAIIDIDEDKEIIFGDELTIDHIVWMGTQPTLKEKSERVGIRETLPSVAIISYLHKAVQKGQTVHYLPPYRPEHKLKLMDWLGIPPARQEGSVPFIRAVVAQRNYKSAEEIAEIEKACDVTADMHIKAMEVIRPGMYEYEVVAEMNRVAEMNNCELSFPTIATINGQTLHNHYHGNKIKSGAQEPHLPWHLPRHQPMQPPYP
;
A
#
# COMPACT_ATOMS: atom_id res chain seq x y z
N MET A 1 -11.15 -6.13 1.95
CA MET A 1 -10.96 -5.60 3.34
C MET A 1 -11.24 -6.77 4.27
N PHE A 2 -10.39 -7.02 5.26
CA PHE A 2 -10.64 -8.04 6.28
C PHE A 2 -11.73 -7.59 7.26
N ASP A 3 -12.17 -8.50 8.10
CA ASP A 3 -13.11 -8.18 9.16
C ASP A 3 -12.52 -7.20 10.16
N LYS A 4 -13.37 -6.39 10.77
CA LYS A 4 -13.00 -5.37 11.76
C LYS A 4 -12.09 -5.91 12.86
N GLU A 5 -12.39 -7.09 13.37
CA GLU A 5 -11.66 -7.75 14.45
C GLU A 5 -10.21 -8.05 14.09
N THR A 6 -9.94 -8.36 12.82
CA THR A 6 -8.57 -8.58 12.33
C THR A 6 -7.69 -7.35 12.55
N TYR A 7 -8.21 -6.16 12.21
CA TYR A 7 -7.46 -4.91 12.40
C TYR A 7 -7.31 -4.54 13.88
N VAL A 8 -8.37 -4.73 14.67
CA VAL A 8 -8.34 -4.49 16.12
C VAL A 8 -7.27 -5.37 16.80
N GLN A 9 -7.25 -6.67 16.48
CA GLN A 9 -6.27 -7.61 17.04
C GLN A 9 -4.83 -7.27 16.61
N ARG A 10 -4.62 -6.90 15.34
CA ARG A 10 -3.30 -6.49 14.85
C ARG A 10 -2.76 -5.29 15.61
N ARG A 11 -3.58 -4.26 15.83
CA ARG A 11 -3.19 -3.06 16.58
C ARG A 11 -2.98 -3.37 18.07
N ALA A 12 -3.82 -4.19 18.67
CA ALA A 12 -3.65 -4.63 20.06
C ALA A 12 -2.32 -5.38 20.27
N LEU A 13 -1.99 -6.30 19.38
CA LEU A 13 -0.72 -7.02 19.43
C LEU A 13 0.48 -6.09 19.21
N LEU A 14 0.34 -5.11 18.30
CA LEU A 14 1.37 -4.11 18.05
C LEU A 14 1.64 -3.25 19.30
N LYS A 15 0.58 -2.74 19.97
CA LYS A 15 0.69 -2.00 21.23
C LYS A 15 1.45 -2.80 22.27
N LYS A 16 1.10 -4.08 22.44
CA LYS A 16 1.78 -4.99 23.37
C LYS A 16 3.27 -5.17 23.04
N ASN A 17 3.62 -5.30 21.77
CA ASN A 17 5.00 -5.59 21.35
C ASN A 17 5.92 -4.37 21.43
N VAL A 18 5.40 -3.15 21.26
CA VAL A 18 6.18 -1.91 21.38
C VAL A 18 6.24 -1.42 22.84
N GLY A 19 5.13 -1.47 23.55
CA GLY A 19 5.02 -1.26 25.00
C GLY A 19 4.67 0.16 25.44
N SER A 20 5.19 1.21 24.80
CA SER A 20 4.93 2.62 25.19
C SER A 20 5.14 3.58 24.02
N GLY A 21 4.69 4.82 24.20
CA GLY A 21 4.88 5.92 23.24
C GLY A 21 3.78 6.01 22.18
N VAL A 22 4.01 6.85 21.20
CA VAL A 22 3.09 7.14 20.09
C VAL A 22 3.62 6.51 18.81
N LEU A 23 2.83 5.64 18.21
CA LEU A 23 3.15 5.03 16.90
C LEU A 23 2.54 5.89 15.81
N LEU A 24 3.37 6.51 14.98
CA LEU A 24 2.95 7.31 13.83
C LEU A 24 2.99 6.46 12.56
N PHE A 25 1.87 6.44 11.86
CA PHE A 25 1.72 5.81 10.55
C PHE A 25 1.43 6.88 9.49
N LEU A 26 2.23 6.88 8.45
CA LEU A 26 2.06 7.75 7.31
C LEU A 26 1.38 6.98 6.17
N GLY A 27 0.17 7.38 5.82
CA GLY A 27 -0.46 6.96 4.58
C GLY A 27 0.13 7.69 3.39
N ASN A 28 0.01 7.08 2.21
CA ASN A 28 0.46 7.69 0.97
C ASN A 28 -0.50 8.80 0.53
N ASP A 29 0.05 9.78 -0.16
CA ASP A 29 -0.71 10.79 -0.88
C ASP A 29 -0.83 10.40 -2.37
N GLU A 30 -1.76 10.99 -3.08
CA GLU A 30 -1.81 10.91 -4.54
C GLU A 30 -0.57 11.57 -5.14
N GLN A 31 -0.13 11.06 -6.27
CA GLN A 31 1.01 11.61 -7.00
C GLN A 31 0.59 11.97 -8.41
N GLY A 32 0.70 13.24 -8.76
CA GLY A 32 0.50 13.70 -10.13
C GLY A 32 1.52 13.11 -11.10
N LEU A 33 1.06 12.71 -12.28
CA LEU A 33 1.91 12.21 -13.35
C LEU A 33 2.63 13.36 -14.06
N ASN A 34 1.90 14.41 -14.43
CA ASN A 34 2.38 15.59 -15.12
C ASN A 34 1.69 16.90 -14.65
N TYR A 35 0.57 16.79 -13.96
CA TYR A 35 -0.13 17.84 -13.24
C TYR A 35 -1.04 17.21 -12.17
N GLU A 36 -1.61 18.03 -11.28
CA GLU A 36 -2.27 17.56 -10.06
C GLU A 36 -3.44 16.59 -10.32
N ASP A 37 -4.32 16.92 -11.25
CA ASP A 37 -5.52 16.11 -11.55
C ASP A 37 -5.24 14.87 -12.41
N ASN A 38 -4.03 14.71 -12.95
CA ASN A 38 -3.62 13.53 -13.67
C ASN A 38 -2.68 12.68 -12.82
N ALA A 39 -3.25 11.93 -11.90
CA ALA A 39 -2.51 11.15 -10.93
C ALA A 39 -2.16 9.74 -11.42
N PHE A 40 -1.05 9.22 -10.92
CA PHE A 40 -0.79 7.78 -10.95
C PHE A 40 -1.88 7.03 -10.18
N ARG A 41 -2.15 5.79 -10.57
CA ARG A 41 -3.04 4.93 -9.81
C ARG A 41 -2.60 4.89 -8.34
N TYR A 42 -3.54 5.21 -7.45
CA TYR A 42 -3.27 5.30 -6.04
C TYR A 42 -2.93 3.95 -5.42
N ARG A 43 -1.92 3.93 -4.57
CA ARG A 43 -1.55 2.79 -3.76
C ARG A 43 -1.21 3.22 -2.34
N GLN A 44 -1.92 2.67 -1.39
CA GLN A 44 -1.67 2.90 0.04
C GLN A 44 -0.36 2.27 0.50
N ASP A 45 0.28 2.86 1.51
CA ASP A 45 1.38 2.25 2.23
C ASP A 45 0.99 0.88 2.78
N SER A 46 1.85 -0.11 2.57
CA SER A 46 1.53 -1.50 2.89
C SER A 46 1.39 -1.75 4.40
N THR A 47 2.10 -0.99 5.23
CA THR A 47 1.99 -1.12 6.69
C THR A 47 0.75 -0.40 7.20
N PHE A 48 0.46 0.77 6.65
CA PHE A 48 -0.81 1.46 6.93
C PHE A 48 -2.00 0.56 6.57
N LEU A 49 -1.99 -0.03 5.38
CA LEU A 49 -3.05 -0.94 4.93
C LEU A 49 -3.19 -2.17 5.84
N TYR A 50 -2.07 -2.72 6.33
CA TYR A 50 -2.07 -3.88 7.22
C TYR A 50 -2.77 -3.61 8.56
N TYR A 51 -2.55 -2.42 9.16
CA TYR A 51 -3.11 -2.08 10.47
C TYR A 51 -4.46 -1.38 10.43
N PHE A 52 -4.79 -0.70 9.32
CA PHE A 52 -5.98 0.14 9.22
C PHE A 52 -6.93 -0.24 8.10
N GLY A 53 -6.51 -1.02 7.10
CA GLY A 53 -7.38 -1.48 6.02
C GLY A 53 -7.95 -0.39 5.11
N LEU A 54 -7.53 0.86 5.28
CA LEU A 54 -8.05 2.01 4.55
C LEU A 54 -7.15 2.34 3.35
N SER A 55 -7.70 2.29 2.13
CA SER A 55 -6.96 2.47 0.88
C SER A 55 -7.42 3.72 0.13
N PHE A 56 -7.20 4.89 0.71
CA PHE A 56 -7.39 6.18 0.05
C PHE A 56 -6.34 7.19 0.55
N ALA A 57 -6.11 8.22 -0.24
CA ALA A 57 -5.02 9.17 -0.06
C ALA A 57 -5.22 10.12 1.13
N GLY A 58 -4.15 10.79 1.54
CA GLY A 58 -4.20 11.89 2.51
C GLY A 58 -4.40 11.46 3.96
N LEU A 59 -4.28 10.16 4.27
CA LEU A 59 -4.44 9.66 5.62
C LEU A 59 -3.13 9.61 6.40
N SER A 60 -3.25 9.83 7.70
CA SER A 60 -2.25 9.45 8.68
C SER A 60 -2.94 8.84 9.88
N ALA A 61 -2.23 8.06 10.69
CA ALA A 61 -2.80 7.47 11.88
C ALA A 61 -1.83 7.51 13.06
N ILE A 62 -2.39 7.57 14.24
CA ILE A 62 -1.65 7.47 15.50
C ILE A 62 -2.26 6.34 16.33
N ILE A 63 -1.38 5.53 16.91
CA ILE A 63 -1.69 4.67 18.04
C ILE A 63 -0.88 5.20 19.25
N ASP A 64 -1.55 5.89 20.16
CA ASP A 64 -0.96 6.36 21.40
C ASP A 64 -1.12 5.26 22.45
N ILE A 65 -0.03 4.57 22.77
CA ILE A 65 -0.04 3.42 23.67
C ILE A 65 -0.27 3.89 25.09
N ASP A 66 0.32 5.03 25.47
CA ASP A 66 0.31 5.54 26.82
C ASP A 66 -1.06 6.11 27.21
N GLU A 67 -1.79 6.68 26.23
CA GLU A 67 -3.14 7.24 26.43
C GLU A 67 -4.25 6.25 25.97
N ASP A 68 -3.87 5.08 25.48
CA ASP A 68 -4.77 4.06 24.87
C ASP A 68 -5.73 4.63 23.82
N LYS A 69 -5.18 5.42 22.88
CA LYS A 69 -5.95 6.05 21.80
C LYS A 69 -5.52 5.55 20.43
N GLU A 70 -6.48 5.42 19.55
CA GLU A 70 -6.29 5.11 18.13
C GLU A 70 -7.04 6.15 17.32
N ILE A 71 -6.32 6.92 16.49
CA ILE A 71 -6.87 8.09 15.79
C ILE A 71 -6.48 8.02 14.32
N ILE A 72 -7.45 8.23 13.43
CA ILE A 72 -7.21 8.49 12.01
C ILE A 72 -7.28 9.99 11.75
N PHE A 73 -6.28 10.52 11.09
CA PHE A 73 -6.24 11.90 10.60
C PHE A 73 -6.45 11.91 9.10
N GLY A 74 -7.36 12.75 8.66
CA GLY A 74 -7.70 12.92 7.25
C GLY A 74 -8.81 13.95 7.09
N ASP A 75 -9.05 14.35 5.86
CA ASP A 75 -10.06 15.35 5.56
C ASP A 75 -11.26 14.70 4.84
N GLU A 76 -12.45 15.28 5.03
CA GLU A 76 -13.63 14.87 4.31
C GLU A 76 -13.57 15.33 2.85
N LEU A 77 -14.26 14.61 1.98
CA LEU A 77 -14.30 14.95 0.57
C LEU A 77 -14.97 16.31 0.36
N THR A 78 -14.37 17.13 -0.48
CA THR A 78 -14.98 18.38 -0.94
C THR A 78 -16.11 18.11 -1.95
N ILE A 79 -16.89 19.14 -2.26
CA ILE A 79 -17.94 19.05 -3.29
C ILE A 79 -17.33 18.66 -4.64
N ASP A 80 -16.16 19.18 -4.99
CA ASP A 80 -15.47 18.84 -6.23
C ASP A 80 -15.13 17.37 -6.31
N HIS A 81 -14.59 16.78 -5.23
CA HIS A 81 -14.35 15.35 -5.17
C HIS A 81 -15.64 14.54 -5.34
N ILE A 82 -16.76 14.99 -4.76
CA ILE A 82 -18.05 14.30 -4.89
C ILE A 82 -18.56 14.35 -6.34
N VAL A 83 -18.33 15.46 -7.05
CA VAL A 83 -18.69 15.60 -8.47
C VAL A 83 -17.96 14.55 -9.33
N TRP A 84 -16.67 14.33 -9.05
CA TRP A 84 -15.84 13.38 -9.82
C TRP A 84 -16.04 11.91 -9.41
N MET A 85 -16.23 11.64 -8.11
CA MET A 85 -16.18 10.28 -7.57
C MET A 85 -17.53 9.77 -7.05
N GLY A 86 -18.58 10.60 -7.09
CA GLY A 86 -19.85 10.30 -6.42
C GLY A 86 -19.76 10.44 -4.90
N THR A 87 -20.91 10.28 -4.24
CA THR A 87 -20.99 10.30 -2.77
C THR A 87 -20.20 9.14 -2.17
N GLN A 88 -19.34 9.44 -1.24
CA GLN A 88 -18.52 8.44 -0.53
C GLN A 88 -18.86 8.46 0.96
N PRO A 89 -18.67 7.34 1.69
CA PRO A 89 -18.78 7.34 3.14
C PRO A 89 -17.81 8.34 3.76
N THR A 90 -18.21 8.94 4.86
CA THR A 90 -17.38 9.85 5.64
C THR A 90 -16.11 9.15 6.17
N LEU A 91 -15.10 9.93 6.55
CA LEU A 91 -13.90 9.40 7.19
C LEU A 91 -14.25 8.60 8.45
N LYS A 92 -15.20 9.09 9.23
CA LYS A 92 -15.69 8.42 10.43
C LYS A 92 -16.31 7.06 10.12
N GLU A 93 -17.23 6.98 9.18
CA GLU A 93 -17.86 5.71 8.75
C GLU A 93 -16.84 4.70 8.24
N LYS A 94 -15.87 5.15 7.46
CA LYS A 94 -14.75 4.29 6.99
C LYS A 94 -13.89 3.79 8.14
N SER A 95 -13.56 4.65 9.11
CA SER A 95 -12.73 4.31 10.27
C SER A 95 -13.44 3.35 11.24
N GLU A 96 -14.75 3.50 11.44
CA GLU A 96 -15.54 2.60 12.28
C GLU A 96 -15.59 1.17 11.73
N ARG A 97 -15.50 0.98 10.41
CA ARG A 97 -15.42 -0.35 9.77
C ARG A 97 -14.14 -1.12 10.13
N VAL A 98 -13.11 -0.42 10.55
CA VAL A 98 -11.82 -1.01 10.98
C VAL A 98 -11.58 -0.86 12.49
N GLY A 99 -12.63 -0.49 13.23
CA GLY A 99 -12.64 -0.45 14.70
C GLY A 99 -12.06 0.82 15.31
N ILE A 100 -11.87 1.90 14.55
CA ILE A 100 -11.42 3.20 15.07
C ILE A 100 -12.60 4.17 15.11
N ARG A 101 -12.81 4.78 16.27
CA ARG A 101 -13.92 5.71 16.51
C ARG A 101 -13.52 7.16 16.46
N GLU A 102 -12.25 7.46 16.70
CA GLU A 102 -11.73 8.83 16.74
C GLU A 102 -11.11 9.19 15.40
N THR A 103 -11.64 10.23 14.78
CA THR A 103 -11.12 10.83 13.56
C THR A 103 -10.92 12.32 13.75
N LEU A 104 -9.86 12.88 13.22
CA LEU A 104 -9.53 14.30 13.29
C LEU A 104 -9.11 14.81 11.92
N PRO A 105 -9.27 16.11 11.65
CA PRO A 105 -8.73 16.75 10.45
C PRO A 105 -7.22 16.52 10.32
N SER A 106 -6.72 16.41 9.09
CA SER A 106 -5.32 16.14 8.79
C SER A 106 -4.35 17.09 9.51
N VAL A 107 -4.68 18.36 9.58
CA VAL A 107 -3.86 19.41 10.24
C VAL A 107 -3.71 19.20 11.76
N ALA A 108 -4.62 18.48 12.40
CA ALA A 108 -4.59 18.29 13.86
C ALA A 108 -3.44 17.36 14.31
N ILE A 109 -2.85 16.58 13.41
CA ILE A 109 -1.76 15.66 13.74
C ILE A 109 -0.54 16.38 14.31
N ILE A 110 -0.21 17.55 13.76
CA ILE A 110 0.96 18.36 14.19
C ILE A 110 0.83 18.72 15.67
N SER A 111 -0.32 19.27 16.05
CA SER A 111 -0.56 19.66 17.43
C SER A 111 -0.62 18.47 18.37
N TYR A 112 -1.09 17.32 17.92
CA TYR A 112 -1.10 16.08 18.69
C TYR A 112 0.33 15.60 18.98
N LEU A 113 1.15 15.50 17.92
CA LEU A 113 2.55 15.06 18.04
C LEU A 113 3.38 16.00 18.94
N HIS A 114 3.21 17.31 18.79
CA HIS A 114 3.89 18.29 19.63
C HIS A 114 3.50 18.14 21.11
N LYS A 115 2.22 17.93 21.42
CA LYS A 115 1.77 17.67 22.81
C LYS A 115 2.34 16.36 23.35
N ALA A 116 2.42 15.30 22.54
CA ALA A 116 3.01 14.03 22.94
C ALA A 116 4.50 14.22 23.29
N VAL A 117 5.26 14.90 22.44
CA VAL A 117 6.69 15.21 22.69
C VAL A 117 6.85 16.08 23.94
N GLN A 118 6.00 17.09 24.18
CA GLN A 118 6.03 17.91 25.38
C GLN A 118 5.74 17.12 26.67
N LYS A 119 4.93 16.06 26.58
CA LYS A 119 4.70 15.13 27.68
C LYS A 119 5.85 14.13 27.91
N GLY A 120 6.87 14.16 27.07
CA GLY A 120 8.00 13.22 27.14
C GLY A 120 7.73 11.86 26.48
N GLN A 121 6.64 11.71 25.71
CA GLN A 121 6.37 10.48 24.97
C GLN A 121 7.34 10.34 23.80
N THR A 122 7.79 9.12 23.54
CA THR A 122 8.57 8.80 22.35
C THR A 122 7.65 8.65 21.15
N VAL A 123 7.92 9.37 20.07
CA VAL A 123 7.20 9.19 18.81
C VAL A 123 7.95 8.18 17.96
N HIS A 124 7.33 7.03 17.71
CA HIS A 124 7.84 5.96 16.87
C HIS A 124 7.31 6.10 15.45
N TYR A 125 8.17 5.96 14.46
CA TYR A 125 7.80 5.93 13.04
C TYR A 125 8.65 4.88 12.30
N LEU A 126 8.17 4.44 11.13
CA LEU A 126 8.90 3.54 10.25
C LEU A 126 9.81 4.33 9.29
N PRO A 127 10.91 3.74 8.81
CA PRO A 127 11.80 4.42 7.85
C PRO A 127 11.01 4.87 6.62
N PRO A 128 11.00 6.18 6.31
CA PRO A 128 10.23 6.69 5.17
C PRO A 128 10.96 6.38 3.85
N TYR A 129 10.29 5.73 2.92
CA TYR A 129 10.81 5.47 1.57
C TYR A 129 10.32 6.50 0.55
N ARG A 130 9.24 7.23 0.84
CA ARG A 130 8.67 8.25 -0.03
C ARG A 130 9.16 9.64 0.33
N PRO A 131 9.41 10.52 -0.67
CA PRO A 131 9.81 11.91 -0.41
C PRO A 131 8.81 12.69 0.43
N GLU A 132 7.50 12.56 0.16
CA GLU A 132 6.44 13.22 0.91
C GLU A 132 6.41 12.80 2.38
N HIS A 133 6.70 11.54 2.71
CA HIS A 133 6.81 11.09 4.09
C HIS A 133 8.01 11.72 4.80
N LYS A 134 9.14 11.89 4.08
CA LYS A 134 10.33 12.57 4.62
C LYS A 134 10.04 14.04 4.92
N LEU A 135 9.29 14.71 4.06
CA LEU A 135 8.87 16.09 4.27
C LEU A 135 7.91 16.20 5.46
N LYS A 136 6.91 15.32 5.57
CA LYS A 136 5.99 15.27 6.73
C LYS A 136 6.75 15.08 8.05
N LEU A 137 7.70 14.17 8.13
CA LEU A 137 8.50 13.97 9.35
C LEU A 137 9.39 15.18 9.69
N MET A 138 9.90 15.86 8.67
CA MET A 138 10.68 17.08 8.88
C MET A 138 9.77 18.22 9.39
N ASP A 139 8.60 18.40 8.79
CA ASP A 139 7.67 19.46 9.15
C ASP A 139 7.01 19.22 10.52
N TRP A 140 6.58 17.99 10.81
CA TRP A 140 5.82 17.66 12.01
C TRP A 140 6.67 17.42 13.25
N LEU A 141 7.88 16.89 13.08
CA LEU A 141 8.76 16.48 14.18
C LEU A 141 10.13 17.16 14.17
N GLY A 142 10.41 18.02 13.17
CA GLY A 142 11.72 18.66 13.04
C GLY A 142 12.86 17.70 12.73
N ILE A 143 12.60 16.49 12.22
CA ILE A 143 13.62 15.47 11.96
C ILE A 143 14.11 15.61 10.51
N PRO A 144 15.34 16.07 10.28
CA PRO A 144 15.85 16.21 8.91
C PRO A 144 15.98 14.86 8.20
N PRO A 145 15.79 14.78 6.88
CA PRO A 145 15.78 13.53 6.11
C PRO A 145 16.99 12.61 6.35
N ALA A 146 18.16 13.20 6.59
CA ALA A 146 19.40 12.45 6.86
C ALA A 146 19.40 11.70 8.22
N ARG A 147 18.43 11.98 9.10
CA ARG A 147 18.29 11.36 10.43
C ARG A 147 17.02 10.55 10.61
N GLN A 148 16.28 10.29 9.53
CA GLN A 148 15.00 9.58 9.56
C GLN A 148 15.19 8.06 9.44
N GLU A 149 15.87 7.45 10.40
CA GLU A 149 16.19 6.01 10.38
C GLU A 149 15.01 5.13 10.84
N GLY A 150 14.03 5.71 11.51
CA GLY A 150 12.90 4.98 12.09
C GLY A 150 13.20 4.35 13.45
N SER A 151 12.15 3.88 14.11
CA SER A 151 12.24 3.29 15.45
C SER A 151 12.46 1.79 15.40
N VAL A 152 13.60 1.30 15.89
CA VAL A 152 13.94 -0.13 15.92
C VAL A 152 12.88 -0.98 16.64
N PRO A 153 12.34 -0.61 17.83
CA PRO A 153 11.27 -1.37 18.46
C PRO A 153 10.03 -1.51 17.61
N PHE A 154 9.62 -0.43 16.93
CA PHE A 154 8.46 -0.43 16.05
C PHE A 154 8.70 -1.30 14.80
N ILE A 155 9.87 -1.17 14.15
CA ILE A 155 10.25 -2.01 13.01
C ILE A 155 10.20 -3.50 13.39
N ARG A 156 10.80 -3.89 14.52
CA ARG A 156 10.80 -5.27 14.99
C ARG A 156 9.40 -5.81 15.26
N ALA A 157 8.53 -5.01 15.88
CA ALA A 157 7.15 -5.39 16.16
C ALA A 157 6.35 -5.63 14.87
N VAL A 158 6.49 -4.73 13.88
CA VAL A 158 5.84 -4.88 12.56
C VAL A 158 6.35 -6.11 11.82
N VAL A 159 7.67 -6.32 11.80
CA VAL A 159 8.28 -7.49 11.13
C VAL A 159 7.81 -8.79 11.79
N ALA A 160 7.81 -8.87 13.11
CA ALA A 160 7.37 -10.07 13.83
C ALA A 160 5.92 -10.45 13.49
N GLN A 161 5.02 -9.47 13.36
CA GLN A 161 3.63 -9.73 12.99
C GLN A 161 3.47 -10.12 11.52
N ARG A 162 4.16 -9.43 10.60
CA ARG A 162 3.99 -9.64 9.15
C ARG A 162 4.74 -10.85 8.60
N ASN A 163 5.70 -11.39 9.34
CA ASN A 163 6.42 -12.61 8.94
C ASN A 163 5.50 -13.84 8.92
N TYR A 164 4.52 -13.89 9.80
CA TYR A 164 3.54 -14.98 9.83
C TYR A 164 2.20 -14.49 9.27
N LYS A 165 1.65 -15.27 8.33
CA LYS A 165 0.39 -14.92 7.65
C LYS A 165 -0.77 -15.58 8.37
N SER A 166 -1.86 -14.82 8.55
CA SER A 166 -3.13 -15.39 9.02
C SER A 166 -3.81 -16.20 7.93
N ALA A 167 -4.83 -16.98 8.29
CA ALA A 167 -5.58 -17.77 7.33
C ALA A 167 -6.24 -16.88 6.25
N GLU A 168 -6.75 -15.72 6.63
CA GLU A 168 -7.35 -14.76 5.72
C GLU A 168 -6.33 -14.14 4.76
N GLU A 169 -5.10 -13.87 5.25
CA GLU A 169 -4.00 -13.40 4.40
C GLU A 169 -3.58 -14.47 3.40
N ILE A 170 -3.51 -15.74 3.83
CA ILE A 170 -3.18 -16.88 2.96
C ILE A 170 -4.24 -17.00 1.86
N ALA A 171 -5.53 -16.93 2.20
CA ALA A 171 -6.61 -16.99 1.21
C ALA A 171 -6.53 -15.88 0.15
N GLU A 172 -6.14 -14.65 0.53
CA GLU A 172 -5.94 -13.57 -0.44
C GLU A 172 -4.66 -13.78 -1.29
N ILE A 173 -3.61 -14.34 -0.70
CA ILE A 173 -2.38 -14.69 -1.45
C ILE A 173 -2.68 -15.80 -2.47
N GLU A 174 -3.45 -16.82 -2.10
CA GLU A 174 -3.84 -17.92 -3.02
C GLU A 174 -4.62 -17.38 -4.22
N LYS A 175 -5.61 -16.51 -4.02
CA LYS A 175 -6.32 -15.84 -5.13
C LYS A 175 -5.37 -15.08 -6.06
N ALA A 176 -4.40 -14.37 -5.48
CA ALA A 176 -3.41 -13.65 -6.26
C ALA A 176 -2.47 -14.61 -7.04
N CYS A 177 -2.15 -15.77 -6.46
CA CYS A 177 -1.38 -16.81 -7.14
C CYS A 177 -2.13 -17.42 -8.31
N ASP A 178 -3.46 -17.66 -8.17
CA ASP A 178 -4.30 -18.18 -9.26
C ASP A 178 -4.30 -17.22 -10.46
N VAL A 179 -4.52 -15.92 -10.20
CA VAL A 179 -4.44 -14.90 -11.26
C VAL A 179 -3.06 -14.85 -11.89
N THR A 180 -1.99 -15.02 -11.09
CA THR A 180 -0.62 -15.09 -11.63
C THR A 180 -0.43 -16.30 -12.55
N ALA A 181 -0.95 -17.46 -12.16
CA ALA A 181 -0.90 -18.66 -12.98
C ALA A 181 -1.60 -18.42 -14.33
N ASP A 182 -2.80 -17.82 -14.32
CA ASP A 182 -3.52 -17.48 -15.53
C ASP A 182 -2.76 -16.47 -16.42
N MET A 183 -2.06 -15.50 -15.83
CA MET A 183 -1.20 -14.57 -16.56
C MET A 183 -0.06 -15.31 -17.29
N HIS A 184 0.59 -16.28 -16.61
CA HIS A 184 1.67 -17.07 -17.22
C HIS A 184 1.15 -18.01 -18.31
N ILE A 185 0.01 -18.68 -18.06
CA ILE A 185 -0.65 -19.51 -19.09
C ILE A 185 -0.98 -18.65 -20.29
N LYS A 186 -1.52 -17.43 -20.08
CA LYS A 186 -1.85 -16.52 -21.18
C LYS A 186 -0.63 -16.13 -21.99
N ALA A 187 0.49 -15.84 -21.34
CA ALA A 187 1.75 -15.56 -22.05
C ALA A 187 2.15 -16.74 -22.94
N MET A 188 2.12 -17.97 -22.43
CA MET A 188 2.45 -19.19 -23.20
C MET A 188 1.50 -19.38 -24.40
N GLU A 189 0.22 -19.08 -24.25
CA GLU A 189 -0.78 -19.18 -25.33
C GLU A 189 -0.55 -18.18 -26.47
N VAL A 190 -0.13 -16.96 -26.15
CA VAL A 190 -0.09 -15.87 -27.12
C VAL A 190 1.26 -15.70 -27.82
N ILE A 191 2.34 -16.14 -27.20
CA ILE A 191 3.69 -15.97 -27.72
C ILE A 191 3.83 -16.56 -29.12
N ARG A 192 4.31 -15.72 -30.08
CA ARG A 192 4.60 -16.11 -31.46
C ARG A 192 5.90 -15.44 -31.92
N PRO A 193 6.67 -16.05 -32.78
CA PRO A 193 7.78 -15.40 -33.46
C PRO A 193 7.31 -14.15 -34.20
N GLY A 194 8.03 -13.06 -34.03
CA GLY A 194 7.73 -11.77 -34.65
C GLY A 194 6.99 -10.78 -33.73
N MET A 195 6.40 -11.26 -32.62
CA MET A 195 5.85 -10.36 -31.60
C MET A 195 6.95 -9.59 -30.87
N TYR A 196 6.60 -8.44 -30.34
CA TYR A 196 7.42 -7.75 -29.38
C TYR A 196 7.10 -8.20 -27.94
N GLU A 197 8.07 -8.09 -27.04
CA GLU A 197 7.90 -8.44 -25.62
C GLU A 197 6.72 -7.65 -24.99
N TYR A 198 6.56 -6.37 -25.31
CA TYR A 198 5.46 -5.55 -24.79
C TYR A 198 4.07 -6.05 -25.22
N GLU A 199 3.94 -6.74 -26.36
CA GLU A 199 2.66 -7.30 -26.79
C GLU A 199 2.26 -8.47 -25.89
N VAL A 200 3.23 -9.31 -25.49
CA VAL A 200 2.99 -10.38 -24.52
C VAL A 200 2.68 -9.81 -23.14
N VAL A 201 3.41 -8.78 -22.70
CA VAL A 201 3.17 -8.08 -21.43
C VAL A 201 1.76 -7.48 -21.39
N ALA A 202 1.29 -6.89 -22.48
CA ALA A 202 -0.06 -6.33 -22.56
C ALA A 202 -1.15 -7.40 -22.33
N GLU A 203 -0.99 -8.60 -22.90
CA GLU A 203 -1.93 -9.71 -22.69
C GLU A 203 -1.89 -10.22 -21.25
N MET A 204 -0.73 -10.28 -20.62
CA MET A 204 -0.60 -10.65 -19.21
C MET A 204 -1.28 -9.61 -18.30
N ASN A 205 -1.03 -8.31 -18.54
CA ASN A 205 -1.64 -7.23 -17.78
C ASN A 205 -3.17 -7.24 -17.91
N ARG A 206 -3.68 -7.53 -19.12
CA ARG A 206 -5.12 -7.67 -19.33
C ARG A 206 -5.75 -8.73 -18.40
N VAL A 207 -5.07 -9.86 -18.19
CA VAL A 207 -5.56 -10.90 -17.26
C VAL A 207 -5.62 -10.35 -15.83
N ALA A 208 -4.59 -9.65 -15.35
CA ALA A 208 -4.60 -9.04 -14.03
C ALA A 208 -5.73 -8.02 -13.87
N GLU A 209 -5.89 -7.11 -14.84
CA GLU A 209 -6.92 -6.06 -14.81
C GLU A 209 -8.33 -6.63 -14.86
N MET A 210 -8.59 -7.67 -15.66
CA MET A 210 -9.89 -8.35 -15.71
C MET A 210 -10.26 -9.03 -14.39
N ASN A 211 -9.28 -9.36 -13.56
CA ASN A 211 -9.47 -9.90 -12.22
C ASN A 211 -9.40 -8.81 -11.12
N ASN A 212 -9.48 -7.54 -11.49
CA ASN A 212 -9.32 -6.40 -10.58
C ASN A 212 -8.06 -6.47 -9.73
N CYS A 213 -6.97 -6.96 -10.33
CA CYS A 213 -5.67 -7.07 -9.71
C CYS A 213 -4.71 -6.03 -10.29
N GLU A 214 -3.74 -5.63 -9.47
CA GLU A 214 -2.58 -4.84 -9.89
C GLU A 214 -1.30 -5.65 -9.77
N LEU A 215 -0.35 -5.33 -10.63
CA LEU A 215 0.98 -5.90 -10.51
C LEU A 215 1.68 -5.37 -9.24
N SER A 216 2.35 -6.26 -8.53
CA SER A 216 3.13 -5.87 -7.34
C SER A 216 4.42 -5.11 -7.69
N PHE A 217 4.91 -5.26 -8.91
CA PHE A 217 6.07 -4.59 -9.50
C PHE A 217 5.95 -4.65 -11.05
N PRO A 218 6.68 -3.78 -11.79
CA PRO A 218 6.66 -3.80 -13.24
C PRO A 218 7.02 -5.19 -13.80
N THR A 219 6.30 -5.63 -14.83
CA THR A 219 6.53 -6.94 -15.47
C THR A 219 7.98 -7.07 -15.93
N ILE A 220 8.56 -8.22 -15.70
CA ILE A 220 9.84 -8.63 -16.30
C ILE A 220 9.51 -9.69 -17.34
N ALA A 221 9.72 -9.37 -18.61
CA ALA A 221 9.49 -10.29 -19.73
C ALA A 221 10.62 -10.09 -20.72
N THR A 222 11.50 -11.06 -20.83
CA THR A 222 12.71 -10.94 -21.63
C THR A 222 12.89 -12.14 -22.54
N ILE A 223 13.23 -11.94 -23.79
CA ILE A 223 13.76 -12.99 -24.66
C ILE A 223 15.21 -13.27 -24.26
N ASN A 224 15.65 -14.53 -24.39
CA ASN A 224 17.03 -14.94 -24.07
C ASN A 224 17.45 -14.44 -22.68
N GLY A 225 16.86 -14.97 -21.62
CA GLY A 225 16.99 -14.53 -20.22
C GLY A 225 18.41 -14.37 -19.67
N GLN A 226 19.44 -14.84 -20.40
CA GLN A 226 20.85 -14.59 -20.12
C GLN A 226 21.27 -13.14 -20.36
N THR A 227 20.49 -12.37 -21.15
CA THR A 227 20.71 -10.93 -21.38
C THR A 227 19.68 -10.14 -20.59
N LEU A 228 20.05 -9.69 -19.39
CA LEU A 228 19.15 -8.98 -18.48
C LEU A 228 18.77 -7.59 -19.03
N HIS A 229 17.49 -7.39 -19.32
CA HIS A 229 16.90 -6.11 -19.70
C HIS A 229 15.50 -5.97 -19.06
N ASN A 230 15.42 -6.23 -17.79
CA ASN A 230 14.22 -6.51 -16.97
C ASN A 230 12.98 -5.67 -17.30
N HIS A 231 13.12 -4.38 -17.55
CA HIS A 231 12.00 -3.46 -17.76
C HIS A 231 11.98 -2.84 -19.15
N TYR A 232 12.81 -3.34 -20.07
CA TYR A 232 12.78 -2.95 -21.48
C TYR A 232 12.10 -4.05 -22.29
N HIS A 233 10.95 -3.76 -22.85
CA HIS A 233 10.10 -4.74 -23.57
C HIS A 233 10.06 -4.49 -25.08
N GLY A 234 11.07 -3.84 -25.65
CA GLY A 234 11.13 -3.47 -27.06
C GLY A 234 11.75 -4.51 -27.98
N ASN A 235 12.18 -5.66 -27.47
CA ASN A 235 12.80 -6.69 -28.30
C ASN A 235 11.75 -7.54 -29.02
N LYS A 236 12.12 -8.01 -30.23
CA LYS A 236 11.32 -8.92 -31.05
C LYS A 236 11.64 -10.38 -30.74
N ILE A 237 10.62 -11.17 -30.50
CA ILE A 237 10.72 -12.62 -30.31
C ILE A 237 11.10 -13.26 -31.65
N LYS A 238 12.23 -13.99 -31.70
CA LYS A 238 12.75 -14.67 -32.86
C LYS A 238 12.32 -16.13 -32.89
N SER A 239 12.21 -16.73 -34.07
CA SER A 239 12.02 -18.18 -34.20
C SER A 239 13.19 -18.94 -33.55
N GLY A 240 12.90 -19.93 -32.72
CA GLY A 240 13.91 -20.70 -31.97
C GLY A 240 14.48 -19.99 -30.73
N ALA A 241 14.00 -18.81 -30.37
CA ALA A 241 14.28 -18.20 -29.08
C ALA A 241 13.71 -19.11 -27.96
N GLN A 242 14.46 -19.27 -26.86
CA GLN A 242 13.90 -19.87 -25.66
C GLN A 242 12.71 -19.01 -25.21
N GLU A 243 11.70 -19.66 -24.63
CA GLU A 243 10.55 -18.96 -24.04
C GLU A 243 11.01 -17.82 -23.15
N PRO A 244 10.33 -16.66 -23.14
CA PRO A 244 10.69 -15.57 -22.25
C PRO A 244 10.78 -16.05 -20.83
N HIS A 245 11.86 -15.77 -20.14
CA HIS A 245 11.92 -15.93 -18.69
C HIS A 245 10.91 -14.96 -18.07
N LEU A 246 9.83 -15.51 -17.54
CA LEU A 246 8.82 -14.81 -16.78
C LEU A 246 9.10 -15.07 -15.30
N PRO A 247 9.77 -14.15 -14.59
CA PRO A 247 9.92 -14.32 -13.16
C PRO A 247 8.57 -14.24 -12.47
N TRP A 248 8.45 -14.89 -11.34
CA TRP A 248 7.23 -15.00 -10.54
C TRP A 248 6.67 -13.63 -10.17
N HIS A 249 5.52 -13.28 -10.74
CA HIS A 249 4.75 -12.12 -10.38
C HIS A 249 3.62 -12.56 -9.46
N LEU A 250 3.57 -12.02 -8.24
CA LEU A 250 2.38 -12.10 -7.41
C LEU A 250 1.54 -10.86 -7.71
N PRO A 251 0.41 -10.94 -8.44
CA PRO A 251 -0.53 -9.86 -8.48
C PRO A 251 -1.03 -9.62 -7.06
N ARG A 252 -1.29 -8.37 -6.75
CA ARG A 252 -1.91 -8.01 -5.50
C ARG A 252 -3.40 -7.98 -5.72
N HIS A 253 -4.14 -8.86 -5.08
CA HIS A 253 -5.56 -8.74 -4.97
C HIS A 253 -5.84 -7.47 -4.14
N GLN A 254 -6.38 -6.43 -4.79
CA GLN A 254 -7.01 -5.35 -4.04
C GLN A 254 -8.38 -5.87 -3.63
N PRO A 255 -8.68 -5.96 -2.32
CA PRO A 255 -10.04 -6.26 -1.92
C PRO A 255 -10.95 -5.21 -2.55
N MET A 256 -11.90 -5.66 -3.38
CA MET A 256 -12.91 -4.79 -3.96
C MET A 256 -13.56 -4.00 -2.83
N GLN A 257 -13.54 -2.67 -2.95
CA GLN A 257 -14.55 -1.90 -2.25
C GLN A 257 -15.89 -2.36 -2.87
N PRO A 258 -16.84 -2.85 -2.07
CA PRO A 258 -18.13 -3.19 -2.62
C PRO A 258 -18.69 -1.96 -3.34
N PRO A 259 -19.39 -2.15 -4.48
CA PRO A 259 -20.13 -1.04 -5.08
C PRO A 259 -21.02 -0.49 -3.98
N TYR A 260 -20.92 0.80 -3.76
CA TYR A 260 -21.75 1.48 -2.78
C TYR A 260 -23.21 1.32 -3.20
N PRO A 261 -24.13 1.04 -2.25
CA PRO A 261 -25.55 0.96 -2.54
C PRO A 261 -26.11 2.29 -3.02
#